data_ead2c466d544af971a02133925db8bfb
#
_entry.id   ead2c466d544af971a02133925db8bfb
#
_cell.length_a   1.000
_cell.length_b   1.000
_cell.length_c   1.000
_cell.angle_alpha   90.00
_cell.angle_beta   90.00
_cell.angle_gamma   90.00
#
_symmetry.space_group_name_H-M   'P 1'
#
loop_
_entity.id
_entity.type
_entity.pdbx_description
1 polymer ?
#
loop_
_entity_poly.entity_id
_entity_poly.type
_entity_poly.pdbx_seq_one_letter_code
_entity_poly.pdbx_strand_id
1 'polypeptide(L)'
;MQRSIKIAVGVYICFACLIYLYLFHFADTSIPGAYQGTEADPSIFMNEQELLLSGEFSKVRNLLFFLETPFEWLFYFVILIVGLSRKMESSVSIITSSTFLQRILYLFYLSILSFVAFFPFNYWGYSLATKYNINTQSFDLWMKDELISFWINFFITAIIVLTLFALISKSTKRWWLYLWLASVPFSLFFMFIKPVIIDPIYNDFYPLKNKVLEEKILMLADQAGIPSEHVFEVNMADKTNAMNAYVSGIGSNSRIVLWDTTLNKLDEEEILFIMAHE
;
A
#
# COMPACT_ATOMS: atom_id res chain seq x y z
N MET A 1 -25.19 -23.86 -1.60
CA MET A 1 -23.79 -23.72 -1.18
C MET A 1 -22.79 -23.97 -2.31
N GLN A 2 -22.56 -25.20 -2.77
CA GLN A 2 -21.62 -25.49 -3.88
C GLN A 2 -21.96 -24.76 -5.19
N ARG A 3 -23.23 -24.60 -5.54
CA ARG A 3 -23.67 -23.88 -6.74
C ARG A 3 -23.29 -22.39 -6.69
N SER A 4 -23.47 -21.74 -5.54
CA SER A 4 -23.14 -20.31 -5.37
C SER A 4 -21.63 -20.06 -5.49
N ILE A 5 -20.80 -20.96 -4.92
CA ILE A 5 -19.34 -20.88 -5.05
C ILE A 5 -18.92 -21.05 -6.52
N LYS A 6 -19.46 -22.07 -7.22
CA LYS A 6 -19.15 -22.28 -8.64
C LYS A 6 -19.52 -21.05 -9.51
N ILE A 7 -20.66 -20.43 -9.22
CA ILE A 7 -21.09 -19.22 -9.92
C ILE A 7 -20.10 -18.06 -9.62
N ALA A 8 -19.78 -17.82 -8.35
CA ALA A 8 -18.87 -16.72 -7.98
C ALA A 8 -17.46 -16.91 -8.57
N VAL A 9 -16.92 -18.14 -8.53
CA VAL A 9 -15.64 -18.47 -9.17
C VAL A 9 -15.72 -18.28 -10.69
N GLY A 10 -16.82 -18.75 -11.32
CA GLY A 10 -17.04 -18.56 -12.76
C GLY A 10 -17.10 -17.07 -13.17
N VAL A 11 -17.80 -16.25 -12.37
CA VAL A 11 -17.85 -14.78 -12.58
C VAL A 11 -16.46 -14.17 -12.45
N TYR A 12 -15.70 -14.55 -11.42
CA TYR A 12 -14.32 -14.07 -11.23
C TYR A 12 -13.41 -14.45 -12.40
N ILE A 13 -13.46 -15.70 -12.86
CA ILE A 13 -12.68 -16.16 -14.02
C ILE A 13 -13.08 -15.41 -15.29
N CYS A 14 -14.39 -15.22 -15.51
CA CYS A 14 -14.90 -14.45 -16.67
C CYS A 14 -14.38 -12.99 -16.61
N PHE A 15 -14.46 -12.36 -15.45
CA PHE A 15 -13.91 -11.01 -15.23
C PHE A 15 -12.40 -10.98 -15.50
N ALA A 16 -11.63 -11.93 -14.97
CA ALA A 16 -10.19 -12.02 -15.19
C ALA A 16 -9.83 -12.15 -16.66
N CYS A 17 -10.57 -13.01 -17.40
CA CYS A 17 -10.40 -13.15 -18.86
C CYS A 17 -10.73 -11.86 -19.60
N LEU A 18 -11.80 -11.17 -19.25
CA LEU A 18 -12.20 -9.90 -19.88
C LEU A 18 -11.15 -8.81 -19.65
N ILE A 19 -10.66 -8.64 -18.40
CA ILE A 19 -9.60 -7.67 -18.09
C ILE A 19 -8.30 -8.02 -18.83
N TYR A 20 -7.91 -9.29 -18.85
CA TYR A 20 -6.74 -9.74 -19.61
C TYR A 20 -6.87 -9.39 -21.09
N LEU A 21 -7.98 -9.77 -21.73
CA LEU A 21 -8.22 -9.46 -23.15
C LEU A 21 -8.20 -7.94 -23.39
N TYR A 22 -8.85 -7.17 -22.53
CA TYR A 22 -8.86 -5.72 -22.65
C TYR A 22 -7.44 -5.13 -22.58
N LEU A 23 -6.67 -5.44 -21.54
CA LEU A 23 -5.35 -4.85 -21.32
C LEU A 23 -4.30 -5.27 -22.37
N PHE A 24 -4.39 -6.50 -22.87
CA PHE A 24 -3.36 -7.03 -23.77
C PHE A 24 -3.71 -6.91 -25.26
N HIS A 25 -5.00 -6.76 -25.61
CA HIS A 25 -5.43 -6.78 -27.00
C HIS A 25 -6.27 -5.58 -27.45
N PHE A 26 -6.97 -4.91 -26.52
CA PHE A 26 -7.91 -3.85 -26.87
C PHE A 26 -7.57 -2.48 -26.29
N ALA A 27 -6.79 -2.41 -25.21
CA ALA A 27 -6.42 -1.13 -24.61
C ALA A 27 -5.51 -0.35 -25.56
N ASP A 28 -5.94 0.85 -25.93
CA ASP A 28 -5.11 1.79 -26.66
C ASP A 28 -4.11 2.41 -25.68
N THR A 29 -2.83 2.14 -25.90
CA THR A 29 -1.71 2.68 -25.11
C THR A 29 -0.92 3.72 -25.90
N SER A 30 -1.44 4.18 -27.05
CA SER A 30 -0.82 5.23 -27.85
C SER A 30 -0.85 6.57 -27.11
N ILE A 31 0.20 7.36 -27.31
CA ILE A 31 0.26 8.70 -26.75
C ILE A 31 -0.72 9.59 -27.50
N PRO A 32 -1.65 10.29 -26.83
CA PRO A 32 -2.54 11.22 -27.50
C PRO A 32 -1.76 12.23 -28.34
N GLY A 33 -2.26 12.52 -29.56
CA GLY A 33 -1.54 13.37 -30.52
C GLY A 33 -1.12 14.75 -30.00
N ALA A 34 -1.85 15.27 -29.01
CA ALA A 34 -1.50 16.54 -28.35
C ALA A 34 -0.20 16.49 -27.52
N TYR A 35 0.24 15.30 -27.11
CA TYR A 35 1.45 15.10 -26.32
C TYR A 35 2.62 14.51 -27.09
N GLN A 36 2.41 14.08 -28.34
CA GLN A 36 3.48 13.55 -29.19
C GLN A 36 4.52 14.61 -29.49
N GLY A 37 5.79 14.30 -29.25
CA GLY A 37 6.92 15.20 -29.44
C GLY A 37 7.04 16.31 -28.39
N THR A 38 6.24 16.28 -27.31
CA THR A 38 6.37 17.17 -26.16
C THR A 38 7.18 16.50 -25.03
N GLU A 39 7.54 17.23 -23.99
CA GLU A 39 8.23 16.71 -22.80
C GLU A 39 7.43 15.58 -22.07
N ALA A 40 6.13 15.46 -22.36
CA ALA A 40 5.29 14.37 -21.85
C ALA A 40 5.36 13.11 -22.74
N ASP A 41 6.07 13.15 -23.85
CA ASP A 41 6.25 12.00 -24.74
C ASP A 41 7.46 11.15 -24.29
N PRO A 42 7.23 9.95 -23.73
CA PRO A 42 8.33 9.12 -23.25
C PRO A 42 9.30 8.69 -24.35
N SER A 43 8.92 8.76 -25.64
CA SER A 43 9.82 8.45 -26.75
C SER A 43 10.97 9.44 -26.92
N ILE A 44 10.92 10.61 -26.27
CA ILE A 44 11.99 11.62 -26.29
C ILE A 44 13.17 11.19 -25.42
N PHE A 45 12.91 10.47 -24.30
CA PHE A 45 13.92 10.13 -23.31
C PHE A 45 14.08 8.61 -23.08
N MET A 46 13.19 7.79 -23.64
CA MET A 46 13.27 6.31 -23.59
C MET A 46 13.54 5.74 -24.97
N ASN A 47 14.44 4.76 -25.03
CA ASN A 47 14.64 4.00 -26.27
C ASN A 47 13.49 2.99 -26.50
N GLU A 48 13.42 2.39 -27.70
CA GLU A 48 12.36 1.45 -28.09
C GLU A 48 12.25 0.25 -27.13
N GLN A 49 13.37 -0.26 -26.63
CA GLN A 49 13.38 -1.39 -25.70
C GLN A 49 12.82 -0.99 -24.32
N GLU A 50 13.18 0.17 -23.82
CA GLU A 50 12.66 0.72 -22.57
C GLU A 50 11.16 0.99 -22.65
N LEU A 51 10.68 1.52 -23.76
CA LEU A 51 9.25 1.71 -24.01
C LEU A 51 8.48 0.39 -24.01
N LEU A 52 9.01 -0.64 -24.66
CA LEU A 52 8.40 -1.97 -24.69
C LEU A 52 8.34 -2.57 -23.26
N LEU A 53 9.45 -2.53 -22.53
CA LEU A 53 9.52 -3.05 -21.14
C LEU A 53 8.57 -2.29 -20.21
N SER A 54 8.50 -0.97 -20.32
CA SER A 54 7.57 -0.14 -19.54
C SER A 54 6.11 -0.49 -19.85
N GLY A 55 5.79 -0.68 -21.15
CA GLY A 55 4.46 -1.08 -21.57
C GLY A 55 4.07 -2.47 -21.05
N GLU A 56 4.97 -3.46 -21.16
CA GLU A 56 4.73 -4.81 -20.62
C GLU A 56 4.56 -4.80 -19.08
N PHE A 57 5.44 -4.11 -18.38
CA PHE A 57 5.33 -3.96 -16.92
C PHE A 57 3.98 -3.36 -16.52
N SER A 58 3.57 -2.27 -17.18
CA SER A 58 2.32 -1.58 -16.88
C SER A 58 1.10 -2.46 -17.12
N LYS A 59 1.08 -3.24 -18.21
CA LYS A 59 -0.03 -4.19 -18.50
C LYS A 59 -0.17 -5.25 -17.41
N VAL A 60 0.95 -5.88 -16.99
CA VAL A 60 0.92 -6.94 -15.98
C VAL A 60 0.59 -6.36 -14.60
N ARG A 61 1.15 -5.20 -14.24
CA ARG A 61 0.84 -4.50 -12.99
C ARG A 61 -0.65 -4.14 -12.90
N ASN A 62 -1.21 -3.60 -13.98
CA ASN A 62 -2.63 -3.26 -14.04
C ASN A 62 -3.52 -4.51 -13.96
N LEU A 63 -3.11 -5.62 -14.60
CA LEU A 63 -3.81 -6.89 -14.48
C LEU A 63 -3.86 -7.35 -13.00
N LEU A 64 -2.74 -7.36 -12.30
CA LEU A 64 -2.68 -7.70 -10.88
C LEU A 64 -3.60 -6.80 -10.05
N PHE A 65 -3.52 -5.50 -10.25
CA PHE A 65 -4.36 -4.51 -9.56
C PHE A 65 -5.86 -4.79 -9.72
N PHE A 66 -6.31 -5.06 -10.96
CA PHE A 66 -7.73 -5.35 -11.20
C PHE A 66 -8.18 -6.72 -10.70
N LEU A 67 -7.28 -7.69 -10.59
CA LEU A 67 -7.62 -9.04 -10.11
C LEU A 67 -7.66 -9.12 -8.57
N GLU A 68 -6.83 -8.37 -7.88
CA GLU A 68 -6.64 -8.50 -6.43
C GLU A 68 -7.91 -8.21 -5.64
N THR A 69 -8.55 -7.05 -5.84
CA THR A 69 -9.75 -6.66 -5.09
C THR A 69 -10.95 -7.60 -5.30
N PRO A 70 -11.31 -8.02 -6.54
CA PRO A 70 -12.36 -9.02 -6.72
C PRO A 70 -12.01 -10.40 -6.15
N PHE A 71 -10.71 -10.77 -6.15
CA PHE A 71 -10.25 -11.98 -5.49
C PHE A 71 -10.46 -11.90 -3.97
N GLU A 72 -10.19 -10.75 -3.37
CA GLU A 72 -10.45 -10.52 -1.94
C GLU A 72 -11.93 -10.74 -1.59
N TRP A 73 -12.84 -10.18 -2.37
CA TRP A 73 -14.27 -10.40 -2.18
C TRP A 73 -14.67 -11.86 -2.33
N LEU A 74 -14.14 -12.53 -3.35
CA LEU A 74 -14.36 -13.97 -3.56
C LEU A 74 -13.85 -14.80 -2.39
N PHE A 75 -12.66 -14.50 -1.89
CA PHE A 75 -12.04 -15.20 -0.76
C PHE A 75 -12.90 -15.12 0.50
N TYR A 76 -13.31 -13.93 0.92
CA TYR A 76 -14.16 -13.78 2.10
C TYR A 76 -15.55 -14.36 1.89
N PHE A 77 -16.11 -14.25 0.69
CA PHE A 77 -17.38 -14.89 0.35
C PHE A 77 -17.28 -16.43 0.48
N VAL A 78 -16.22 -17.03 -0.01
CA VAL A 78 -15.99 -18.48 0.11
C VAL A 78 -15.85 -18.89 1.58
N ILE A 79 -15.06 -18.17 2.39
CA ILE A 79 -14.92 -18.42 3.84
C ILE A 79 -16.29 -18.47 4.53
N LEU A 80 -17.16 -17.51 4.22
CA LEU A 80 -18.52 -17.45 4.80
C LEU A 80 -19.40 -18.61 4.33
N ILE A 81 -19.45 -18.87 3.03
CA ILE A 81 -20.34 -19.87 2.43
C ILE A 81 -19.94 -21.30 2.83
N VAL A 82 -18.62 -21.60 2.88
CA VAL A 82 -18.11 -22.91 3.30
C VAL A 82 -18.31 -23.15 4.81
N GLY A 83 -18.62 -22.08 5.56
CA GLY A 83 -18.76 -22.12 7.00
C GLY A 83 -17.43 -22.24 7.74
N LEU A 84 -16.31 -21.87 7.08
CA LEU A 84 -14.98 -21.85 7.70
C LEU A 84 -14.94 -20.85 8.85
N SER A 85 -15.61 -19.70 8.70
CA SER A 85 -15.77 -18.71 9.76
C SER A 85 -16.38 -19.32 11.04
N ARG A 86 -17.44 -20.15 10.91
CA ARG A 86 -18.05 -20.84 12.07
C ARG A 86 -17.11 -21.87 12.69
N LYS A 87 -16.33 -22.58 11.87
CA LYS A 87 -15.33 -23.54 12.39
C LYS A 87 -14.23 -22.82 13.15
N MET A 88 -13.77 -21.67 12.67
CA MET A 88 -12.81 -20.83 13.37
C MET A 88 -13.38 -20.35 14.71
N GLU A 89 -14.62 -19.84 14.72
CA GLU A 89 -15.30 -19.42 15.95
C GLU A 89 -15.43 -20.55 16.97
N SER A 90 -15.87 -21.74 16.54
CA SER A 90 -15.96 -22.91 17.43
C SER A 90 -14.61 -23.37 17.93
N SER A 91 -13.54 -23.29 17.13
CA SER A 91 -12.18 -23.66 17.55
C SER A 91 -11.67 -22.71 18.64
N VAL A 92 -11.89 -21.39 18.47
CA VAL A 92 -11.46 -20.39 19.48
C VAL A 92 -12.25 -20.52 20.79
N SER A 93 -13.53 -20.90 20.72
CA SER A 93 -14.36 -21.10 21.92
C SER A 93 -13.91 -22.28 22.78
N ILE A 94 -13.23 -23.26 22.18
CA ILE A 94 -12.59 -24.37 22.90
C ILE A 94 -11.31 -23.91 23.62
N ILE A 95 -10.55 -22.99 23.01
CA ILE A 95 -9.27 -22.52 23.55
C ILE A 95 -9.45 -21.61 24.79
N THR A 96 -10.47 -20.73 24.74
CA THR A 96 -10.70 -19.77 25.82
C THR A 96 -12.18 -19.42 26.00
N SER A 97 -12.59 -19.16 27.23
CA SER A 97 -13.93 -18.65 27.55
C SER A 97 -14.03 -17.12 27.51
N SER A 98 -12.89 -16.42 27.44
CA SER A 98 -12.87 -14.94 27.36
C SER A 98 -13.29 -14.48 25.97
N THR A 99 -14.42 -13.77 25.88
CA THR A 99 -14.93 -13.19 24.64
C THR A 99 -13.92 -12.26 23.95
N PHE A 100 -13.12 -11.53 24.76
CA PHE A 100 -12.07 -10.65 24.25
C PHE A 100 -10.97 -11.46 23.55
N LEU A 101 -10.46 -12.50 24.20
CA LEU A 101 -9.42 -13.37 23.61
C LEU A 101 -9.95 -14.16 22.44
N GLN A 102 -11.22 -14.62 22.46
CA GLN A 102 -11.85 -15.28 21.31
C GLN A 102 -11.84 -14.38 20.08
N ARG A 103 -12.17 -13.09 20.20
CA ARG A 103 -12.15 -12.14 19.08
C ARG A 103 -10.74 -11.95 18.52
N ILE A 104 -9.73 -11.79 19.39
CA ILE A 104 -8.33 -11.65 18.97
C ILE A 104 -7.85 -12.91 18.24
N LEU A 105 -8.08 -14.09 18.78
CA LEU A 105 -7.69 -15.36 18.16
C LEU A 105 -8.41 -15.59 16.83
N TYR A 106 -9.69 -15.25 16.75
CA TYR A 106 -10.45 -15.33 15.50
C TYR A 106 -9.84 -14.41 14.43
N LEU A 107 -9.57 -13.15 14.78
CA LEU A 107 -8.90 -12.20 13.89
C LEU A 107 -7.53 -12.69 13.47
N PHE A 108 -6.76 -13.27 14.38
CA PHE A 108 -5.45 -13.83 14.06
C PHE A 108 -5.53 -14.97 13.06
N TYR A 109 -6.47 -15.92 13.24
CA TYR A 109 -6.70 -16.97 12.26
C TYR A 109 -7.11 -16.42 10.90
N LEU A 110 -8.02 -15.43 10.88
CA LEU A 110 -8.45 -14.79 9.65
C LEU A 110 -7.28 -14.08 8.97
N SER A 111 -6.45 -13.37 9.73
CA SER A 111 -5.27 -12.67 9.20
C SER A 111 -4.26 -13.62 8.58
N ILE A 112 -3.97 -14.76 9.23
CA ILE A 112 -3.09 -15.80 8.66
C ILE A 112 -3.68 -16.37 7.36
N LEU A 113 -4.98 -16.69 7.34
CA LEU A 113 -5.63 -17.19 6.13
C LEU A 113 -5.57 -16.19 4.99
N SER A 114 -5.81 -14.90 5.29
CA SER A 114 -5.70 -13.82 4.31
C SER A 114 -4.25 -13.69 3.82
N PHE A 115 -3.27 -13.65 4.72
CA PHE A 115 -1.86 -13.55 4.35
C PHE A 115 -1.44 -14.67 3.38
N VAL A 116 -1.81 -15.91 3.69
CA VAL A 116 -1.51 -17.07 2.82
C VAL A 116 -2.25 -16.98 1.48
N ALA A 117 -3.51 -16.53 1.48
CA ALA A 117 -4.31 -16.42 0.26
C ALA A 117 -3.82 -15.32 -0.68
N PHE A 118 -3.33 -14.19 -0.13
CA PHE A 118 -2.84 -13.04 -0.92
C PHE A 118 -1.34 -13.13 -1.22
N PHE A 119 -0.60 -14.00 -0.54
CA PHE A 119 0.82 -14.19 -0.76
C PHE A 119 1.21 -14.41 -2.25
N PRO A 120 0.46 -15.18 -3.07
CA PRO A 120 0.79 -15.33 -4.48
C PRO A 120 0.73 -14.02 -5.27
N PHE A 121 -0.22 -13.11 -4.95
CA PHE A 121 -0.32 -11.78 -5.58
C PHE A 121 0.86 -10.90 -5.18
N ASN A 122 1.19 -10.84 -3.89
CA ASN A 122 2.31 -10.06 -3.37
C ASN A 122 3.63 -10.56 -3.95
N TYR A 123 3.84 -11.88 -3.97
CA TYR A 123 5.04 -12.48 -4.55
C TYR A 123 5.15 -12.23 -6.07
N TRP A 124 4.03 -12.27 -6.77
CA TRP A 124 4.02 -11.97 -8.21
C TRP A 124 4.37 -10.50 -8.46
N GLY A 125 3.82 -9.57 -7.67
CA GLY A 125 4.18 -8.15 -7.71
C GLY A 125 5.67 -7.92 -7.44
N TYR A 126 6.22 -8.54 -6.38
CA TYR A 126 7.64 -8.54 -6.05
C TYR A 126 8.49 -9.07 -7.22
N SER A 127 8.16 -10.25 -7.74
CA SER A 127 8.89 -10.89 -8.83
C SER A 127 8.84 -10.07 -10.12
N LEU A 128 7.68 -9.46 -10.41
CA LEU A 128 7.52 -8.56 -11.55
C LEU A 128 8.42 -7.34 -11.41
N ALA A 129 8.37 -6.64 -10.28
CA ALA A 129 9.18 -5.45 -10.04
C ALA A 129 10.69 -5.76 -10.09
N THR A 130 11.09 -6.94 -9.59
CA THR A 130 12.48 -7.41 -9.66
C THR A 130 12.90 -7.72 -11.11
N LYS A 131 12.04 -8.39 -11.89
CA LYS A 131 12.30 -8.69 -13.31
C LYS A 131 12.57 -7.43 -14.13
N TYR A 132 11.86 -6.34 -13.83
CA TYR A 132 12.00 -5.06 -14.53
C TYR A 132 12.97 -4.10 -13.85
N ASN A 133 13.79 -4.60 -12.91
CA ASN A 133 14.81 -3.82 -12.18
C ASN A 133 14.27 -2.59 -11.45
N ILE A 134 12.99 -2.60 -11.08
CA ILE A 134 12.38 -1.56 -10.23
C ILE A 134 12.65 -1.88 -8.78
N ASN A 135 12.50 -3.13 -8.38
CA ASN A 135 12.82 -3.62 -7.04
C ASN A 135 14.25 -4.15 -6.97
N THR A 136 15.01 -3.68 -6.00
CA THR A 136 16.39 -4.09 -5.70
C THR A 136 16.47 -5.01 -4.48
N GLN A 137 15.37 -5.16 -3.76
CA GLN A 137 15.29 -5.88 -2.50
C GLN A 137 15.51 -7.39 -2.70
N SER A 138 16.32 -7.99 -1.85
CA SER A 138 16.42 -9.45 -1.80
C SER A 138 15.12 -10.07 -1.28
N PHE A 139 14.88 -11.34 -1.59
CA PHE A 139 13.70 -12.05 -1.09
C PHE A 139 13.59 -12.03 0.44
N ASP A 140 14.71 -12.16 1.14
CA ASP A 140 14.72 -12.18 2.62
C ASP A 140 14.30 -10.82 3.20
N LEU A 141 14.79 -9.72 2.63
CA LEU A 141 14.39 -8.36 3.03
C LEU A 141 12.92 -8.10 2.71
N TRP A 142 12.47 -8.49 1.52
CA TRP A 142 11.06 -8.36 1.14
C TRP A 142 10.16 -9.18 2.08
N MET A 143 10.50 -10.44 2.37
CA MET A 143 9.74 -11.28 3.28
C MET A 143 9.72 -10.72 4.71
N LYS A 144 10.82 -10.13 5.17
CA LYS A 144 10.87 -9.42 6.44
C LYS A 144 9.85 -8.27 6.48
N ASP A 145 9.80 -7.44 5.42
CA ASP A 145 8.86 -6.34 5.32
C ASP A 145 7.40 -6.83 5.25
N GLU A 146 7.12 -7.94 4.54
CA GLU A 146 5.79 -8.58 4.52
C GLU A 146 5.35 -9.06 5.91
N LEU A 147 6.27 -9.66 6.68
CA LEU A 147 5.97 -10.10 8.04
C LEU A 147 5.75 -8.92 9.01
N ILE A 148 6.53 -7.85 8.87
CA ILE A 148 6.33 -6.62 9.63
C ILE A 148 4.95 -6.04 9.30
N SER A 149 4.61 -5.95 8.01
CA SER A 149 3.31 -5.47 7.54
C SER A 149 2.16 -6.33 8.05
N PHE A 150 2.31 -7.65 8.08
CA PHE A 150 1.32 -8.56 8.66
C PHE A 150 1.02 -8.22 10.12
N TRP A 151 2.04 -8.03 10.95
CA TRP A 151 1.84 -7.72 12.37
C TRP A 151 1.25 -6.34 12.59
N ILE A 152 1.73 -5.33 11.88
CA ILE A 152 1.20 -3.96 11.97
C ILE A 152 -0.28 -3.94 11.57
N ASN A 153 -0.63 -4.54 10.42
CA ASN A 153 -2.00 -4.62 9.94
C ASN A 153 -2.90 -5.43 10.89
N PHE A 154 -2.39 -6.52 11.46
CA PHE A 154 -3.12 -7.30 12.47
C PHE A 154 -3.46 -6.46 13.69
N PHE A 155 -2.49 -5.74 14.27
CA PHE A 155 -2.74 -4.91 15.46
C PHE A 155 -3.70 -3.76 15.17
N ILE A 156 -3.53 -3.07 14.03
CA ILE A 156 -4.44 -2.00 13.61
C ILE A 156 -5.87 -2.54 13.46
N THR A 157 -6.03 -3.64 12.72
CA THR A 157 -7.33 -4.28 12.50
C THR A 157 -7.94 -4.75 13.81
N ALA A 158 -7.15 -5.33 14.72
CA ALA A 158 -7.63 -5.76 16.03
C ALA A 158 -8.16 -4.59 16.84
N ILE A 159 -7.46 -3.45 16.89
CA ILE A 159 -7.91 -2.24 17.58
C ILE A 159 -9.26 -1.76 17.00
N ILE A 160 -9.37 -1.66 15.67
CA ILE A 160 -10.57 -1.21 14.98
C ILE A 160 -11.75 -2.14 15.27
N VAL A 161 -11.57 -3.46 15.10
CA VAL A 161 -12.64 -4.45 15.26
C VAL A 161 -13.07 -4.59 16.73
N LEU A 162 -12.13 -4.59 17.68
CA LEU A 162 -12.46 -4.64 19.09
C LEU A 162 -13.22 -3.38 19.54
N THR A 163 -12.82 -2.21 19.06
CA THR A 163 -13.53 -0.94 19.30
C THR A 163 -14.93 -1.00 18.70
N LEU A 164 -15.09 -1.47 17.47
CA LEU A 164 -16.40 -1.66 16.82
C LEU A 164 -17.32 -2.54 17.66
N PHE A 165 -16.86 -3.72 18.07
CA PHE A 165 -17.65 -4.62 18.90
C PHE A 165 -17.99 -4.04 20.28
N ALA A 166 -17.08 -3.30 20.91
CA ALA A 166 -17.33 -2.61 22.15
C ALA A 166 -18.44 -1.55 22.00
N LEU A 167 -18.40 -0.77 20.93
CA LEU A 167 -19.39 0.26 20.64
C LEU A 167 -20.77 -0.33 20.29
N ILE A 168 -20.82 -1.41 19.49
CA ILE A 168 -22.08 -2.13 19.19
C ILE A 168 -22.69 -2.68 20.49
N SER A 169 -21.89 -3.27 21.37
CA SER A 169 -22.35 -3.83 22.64
C SER A 169 -22.88 -2.73 23.58
N LYS A 170 -22.27 -1.54 23.56
CA LYS A 170 -22.66 -0.41 24.42
C LYS A 170 -23.91 0.32 23.90
N SER A 171 -24.11 0.41 22.58
CA SER A 171 -25.23 1.13 21.96
C SER A 171 -25.61 0.55 20.61
N THR A 172 -26.60 -0.33 20.60
CA THR A 172 -27.13 -0.98 19.38
C THR A 172 -27.71 -0.01 18.34
N LYS A 173 -28.18 1.18 18.79
CA LYS A 173 -28.83 2.19 17.90
C LYS A 173 -27.86 3.23 17.37
N ARG A 174 -26.81 3.62 18.14
CA ARG A 174 -25.91 4.75 17.83
C ARG A 174 -24.45 4.33 17.68
N TRP A 175 -24.15 3.04 17.59
CA TRP A 175 -22.78 2.54 17.46
C TRP A 175 -22.03 3.17 16.27
N TRP A 176 -22.69 3.38 15.15
CA TRP A 176 -22.13 3.99 13.96
C TRP A 176 -21.66 5.44 14.19
N LEU A 177 -22.46 6.23 14.97
CA LEU A 177 -22.08 7.60 15.32
C LEU A 177 -20.86 7.63 16.25
N TYR A 178 -20.83 6.74 17.25
CA TYR A 178 -19.68 6.64 18.15
C TYR A 178 -18.44 6.13 17.43
N LEU A 179 -18.59 5.21 16.47
CA LEU A 179 -17.49 4.75 15.65
C LEU A 179 -16.92 5.87 14.77
N TRP A 180 -17.80 6.65 14.14
CA TRP A 180 -17.40 7.82 13.36
C TRP A 180 -16.68 8.85 14.24
N LEU A 181 -17.20 9.18 15.42
CA LEU A 181 -16.53 10.07 16.36
C LEU A 181 -15.17 9.52 16.84
N ALA A 182 -15.04 8.20 17.02
CA ALA A 182 -13.79 7.58 17.40
C ALA A 182 -12.77 7.51 16.24
N SER A 183 -13.23 7.47 14.98
CA SER A 183 -12.34 7.43 13.81
C SER A 183 -11.52 8.71 13.66
N VAL A 184 -12.06 9.87 14.04
CA VAL A 184 -11.35 11.16 13.94
C VAL A 184 -10.08 11.19 14.80
N PRO A 185 -10.15 11.00 16.15
CA PRO A 185 -8.94 10.96 16.96
C PRO A 185 -8.01 9.79 16.60
N PHE A 186 -8.55 8.66 16.16
CA PHE A 186 -7.76 7.54 15.67
C PHE A 186 -6.95 7.90 14.42
N SER A 187 -7.56 8.56 13.44
CA SER A 187 -6.86 9.01 12.23
C SER A 187 -5.78 10.03 12.56
N LEU A 188 -6.09 11.02 13.40
CA LEU A 188 -5.10 12.01 13.85
C LEU A 188 -3.93 11.32 14.56
N PHE A 189 -4.20 10.39 15.47
CA PHE A 189 -3.18 9.62 16.18
C PHE A 189 -2.27 8.86 15.19
N PHE A 190 -2.85 8.22 14.15
CA PHE A 190 -2.07 7.54 13.13
C PHE A 190 -1.23 8.49 12.27
N MET A 191 -1.74 9.68 11.95
CA MET A 191 -0.96 10.70 11.22
C MET A 191 0.28 11.15 12.01
N PHE A 192 0.21 11.18 13.35
CA PHE A 192 1.37 11.45 14.20
C PHE A 192 2.31 10.26 14.36
N ILE A 193 1.76 9.06 14.55
CA ILE A 193 2.53 7.85 14.87
C ILE A 193 3.24 7.27 13.65
N LYS A 194 2.60 7.32 12.49
CA LYS A 194 3.15 6.71 11.27
C LYS A 194 4.57 7.18 10.99
N PRO A 195 4.88 8.48 10.84
CA PRO A 195 6.22 8.94 10.50
C PRO A 195 7.26 8.75 11.62
N VAL A 196 6.83 8.61 12.89
CA VAL A 196 7.74 8.56 14.06
C VAL A 196 8.04 7.12 14.48
N ILE A 197 7.06 6.23 14.36
CA ILE A 197 7.17 4.86 14.87
C ILE A 197 7.09 3.83 13.75
N ILE A 198 6.11 3.95 12.84
CA ILE A 198 5.86 2.91 11.82
C ILE A 198 6.91 2.97 10.72
N ASP A 199 7.14 4.14 10.13
CA ASP A 199 8.07 4.28 9.00
C ASP A 199 9.52 3.86 9.38
N PRO A 200 10.06 4.19 10.59
CA PRO A 200 11.38 3.74 11.01
C PRO A 200 11.53 2.22 11.25
N ILE A 201 10.43 1.46 11.32
CA ILE A 201 10.50 -0.01 11.39
C ILE A 201 10.91 -0.59 10.04
N TYR A 202 10.55 0.09 8.95
CA TYR A 202 10.83 -0.35 7.58
C TYR A 202 12.13 0.18 7.02
N ASN A 203 12.50 1.43 7.35
CA ASN A 203 13.61 2.14 6.73
C ASN A 203 14.32 3.03 7.74
N ASP A 204 15.59 3.33 7.47
CA ASP A 204 16.37 4.27 8.25
C ASP A 204 16.20 5.70 7.70
N PHE A 205 15.94 6.64 8.59
CA PHE A 205 15.77 8.07 8.27
C PHE A 205 16.93 8.87 8.85
N TYR A 206 17.54 9.70 8.02
CA TYR A 206 18.66 10.56 8.40
C TYR A 206 18.33 12.02 8.07
N PRO A 207 18.80 13.01 8.86
CA PRO A 207 18.76 14.40 8.44
C PRO A 207 19.46 14.60 7.09
N LEU A 208 18.89 15.39 6.19
CA LEU A 208 19.49 15.66 4.88
C LEU A 208 20.91 16.19 5.02
N LYS A 209 21.87 15.54 4.35
CA LYS A 209 23.29 15.89 4.42
C LYS A 209 23.62 17.20 3.72
N ASN A 210 23.00 17.43 2.55
CA ASN A 210 23.18 18.66 1.78
C ASN A 210 22.39 19.81 2.40
N LYS A 211 23.05 20.64 3.20
CA LYS A 211 22.39 21.75 3.92
C LYS A 211 21.95 22.89 3.01
N VAL A 212 22.61 23.09 1.88
CA VAL A 212 22.20 24.10 0.88
C VAL A 212 20.88 23.69 0.23
N LEU A 213 20.74 22.41 -0.14
CA LEU A 213 19.49 21.85 -0.66
C LEU A 213 18.38 21.89 0.40
N GLU A 214 18.70 21.54 1.65
CA GLU A 214 17.76 21.60 2.78
C GLU A 214 17.15 23.01 2.93
N GLU A 215 17.99 24.05 2.93
CA GLU A 215 17.53 25.44 3.04
C GLU A 215 16.58 25.83 1.88
N LYS A 216 16.90 25.42 0.64
CA LYS A 216 16.06 25.71 -0.53
C LYS A 216 14.71 25.00 -0.45
N ILE A 217 14.70 23.73 -0.01
CA ILE A 217 13.46 22.96 0.18
C ILE A 217 12.61 23.58 1.29
N LEU A 218 13.22 23.98 2.41
CA LEU A 218 12.50 24.64 3.51
C LEU A 218 11.93 25.99 3.11
N MET A 219 12.64 26.77 2.30
CA MET A 219 12.10 28.03 1.73
C MET A 219 10.88 27.75 0.82
N LEU A 220 10.93 26.69 0.03
CA LEU A 220 9.81 26.30 -0.83
C LEU A 220 8.60 25.86 0.01
N ALA A 221 8.83 25.08 1.06
CA ALA A 221 7.80 24.63 2.00
C ALA A 221 7.15 25.83 2.74
N ASP A 222 7.94 26.81 3.15
CA ASP A 222 7.44 28.02 3.80
C ASP A 222 6.54 28.84 2.86
N GLN A 223 6.93 28.99 1.58
CA GLN A 223 6.10 29.63 0.55
C GLN A 223 4.76 28.90 0.33
N ALA A 224 4.75 27.57 0.45
CA ALA A 224 3.55 26.74 0.36
C ALA A 224 2.74 26.71 1.67
N GLY A 225 3.22 27.32 2.76
CA GLY A 225 2.58 27.30 4.07
C GLY A 225 2.66 25.94 4.78
N ILE A 226 3.67 25.12 4.43
CA ILE A 226 3.91 23.80 5.06
C ILE A 226 4.83 24.00 6.28
N PRO A 227 4.37 23.76 7.51
CA PRO A 227 5.15 24.00 8.71
C PRO A 227 6.15 22.84 8.95
N SER A 228 7.19 22.76 8.13
CA SER A 228 8.26 21.76 8.27
C SER A 228 9.56 22.43 8.68
N GLU A 229 10.21 21.91 9.73
CA GLU A 229 11.50 22.42 10.22
C GLU A 229 12.68 21.53 9.78
N HIS A 230 12.39 20.34 9.25
CA HIS A 230 13.40 19.34 8.94
C HIS A 230 13.13 18.62 7.62
N VAL A 231 14.22 18.40 6.88
CA VAL A 231 14.23 17.54 5.70
C VAL A 231 15.05 16.29 6.01
N PHE A 232 14.48 15.14 5.68
CA PHE A 232 15.09 13.83 5.89
C PHE A 232 15.43 13.15 4.57
N GLU A 233 16.50 12.39 4.56
CA GLU A 233 16.78 11.38 3.55
C GLU A 233 16.44 9.99 4.11
N VAL A 234 15.96 9.08 3.26
CA VAL A 234 15.62 7.70 3.61
C VAL A 234 16.33 6.73 2.67
N ASN A 235 16.85 5.63 3.22
CA ASN A 235 17.61 4.60 2.49
C ASN A 235 16.69 3.70 1.66
N MET A 236 16.24 4.18 0.52
CA MET A 236 15.38 3.39 -0.39
C MET A 236 16.14 2.64 -1.47
N ALA A 237 17.41 2.99 -1.74
CA ALA A 237 18.23 2.31 -2.76
C ALA A 237 18.39 0.80 -2.52
N ASP A 238 18.34 0.36 -1.25
CA ASP A 238 18.36 -1.06 -0.88
C ASP A 238 17.09 -1.81 -1.27
N LYS A 239 16.01 -1.06 -1.57
CA LYS A 239 14.68 -1.61 -1.84
C LYS A 239 14.16 -1.34 -3.24
N THR A 240 14.53 -0.21 -3.83
CA THR A 240 13.99 0.19 -5.13
C THR A 240 14.92 1.10 -5.90
N ASN A 241 14.82 1.02 -7.23
CA ASN A 241 15.39 2.01 -8.15
C ASN A 241 14.45 3.19 -8.46
N ALA A 242 13.21 3.15 -7.96
CA ALA A 242 12.28 4.26 -8.15
C ALA A 242 12.75 5.50 -7.40
N MET A 243 12.39 6.67 -7.90
CA MET A 243 12.63 7.96 -7.28
C MET A 243 11.33 8.46 -6.66
N ASN A 244 11.41 9.03 -5.46
CA ASN A 244 10.26 9.64 -4.81
C ASN A 244 10.69 10.64 -3.74
N ALA A 245 9.78 11.55 -3.41
CA ALA A 245 9.83 12.41 -2.24
C ALA A 245 8.40 12.52 -1.68
N TYR A 246 8.23 12.97 -0.46
CA TYR A 246 6.90 13.17 0.09
C TYR A 246 6.92 14.04 1.34
N VAL A 247 5.81 14.66 1.65
CA VAL A 247 5.56 15.33 2.92
C VAL A 247 4.70 14.43 3.81
N SER A 248 5.07 14.25 5.05
CA SER A 248 4.37 13.39 6.02
C SER A 248 4.28 14.05 7.38
N GLY A 249 3.26 13.68 8.16
CA GLY A 249 3.01 14.26 9.47
C GLY A 249 1.97 15.38 9.43
N ILE A 250 1.79 16.07 10.56
CA ILE A 250 0.81 17.16 10.71
C ILE A 250 1.33 18.21 11.70
N GLY A 251 1.14 19.49 11.39
CA GLY A 251 1.57 20.60 12.23
C GLY A 251 3.09 20.55 12.50
N SER A 252 3.51 20.71 13.75
CA SER A 252 4.92 20.68 14.16
C SER A 252 5.63 19.33 13.95
N ASN A 253 4.90 18.26 13.63
CA ASN A 253 5.45 16.95 13.30
C ASN A 253 5.55 16.72 11.78
N SER A 254 5.30 17.76 10.97
CA SER A 254 5.49 17.68 9.52
C SER A 254 6.97 17.53 9.19
N ARG A 255 7.26 16.59 8.30
CA ARG A 255 8.60 16.33 7.79
C ARG A 255 8.58 16.13 6.29
N ILE A 256 9.58 16.64 5.64
CA ILE A 256 9.85 16.42 4.22
C ILE A 256 10.83 15.27 4.12
N VAL A 257 10.56 14.31 3.25
CA VAL A 257 11.39 13.11 3.09
C VAL A 257 11.75 12.95 1.62
N LEU A 258 13.05 12.84 1.34
CA LEU A 258 13.57 12.48 0.03
C LEU A 258 14.15 11.07 0.06
N TRP A 259 13.91 10.31 -0.98
CA TRP A 259 14.58 9.03 -1.15
C TRP A 259 16.03 9.26 -1.59
N ASP A 260 16.96 8.48 -1.08
CA ASP A 260 18.37 8.51 -1.50
C ASP A 260 18.52 8.23 -2.99
N THR A 261 17.64 7.42 -3.59
CA THR A 261 17.56 7.22 -5.04
C THR A 261 17.25 8.49 -5.80
N THR A 262 16.41 9.38 -5.27
CA THR A 262 16.11 10.70 -5.84
C THR A 262 17.33 11.60 -5.77
N LEU A 263 17.96 11.67 -4.58
CA LEU A 263 19.16 12.48 -4.35
C LEU A 263 20.36 12.04 -5.21
N ASN A 264 20.45 10.76 -5.56
CA ASN A 264 21.57 10.21 -6.34
C ASN A 264 21.39 10.33 -7.86
N LYS A 265 20.15 10.47 -8.35
CA LYS A 265 19.86 10.41 -9.79
C LYS A 265 19.47 11.73 -10.40
N LEU A 266 18.93 12.65 -9.60
CA LEU A 266 18.43 13.93 -10.06
C LEU A 266 19.35 15.07 -9.66
N ASP A 267 19.36 16.13 -10.46
CA ASP A 267 20.00 17.36 -10.11
C ASP A 267 19.15 18.22 -9.13
N GLU A 268 19.70 19.30 -8.65
CA GLU A 268 19.06 20.15 -7.65
C GLU A 268 17.77 20.79 -8.16
N GLU A 269 17.73 21.20 -9.43
CA GLU A 269 16.56 21.85 -10.02
C GLU A 269 15.41 20.86 -10.20
N GLU A 270 15.72 19.64 -10.61
CA GLU A 270 14.76 18.53 -10.73
C GLU A 270 14.19 18.13 -9.37
N ILE A 271 15.04 18.06 -8.32
CA ILE A 271 14.60 17.78 -6.96
C ILE A 271 13.65 18.87 -6.45
N LEU A 272 14.00 20.14 -6.66
CA LEU A 272 13.14 21.26 -6.26
C LEU A 272 11.82 21.28 -7.02
N PHE A 273 11.82 20.87 -8.29
CA PHE A 273 10.59 20.73 -9.08
C PHE A 273 9.66 19.65 -8.49
N ILE A 274 10.23 18.47 -8.15
CA ILE A 274 9.46 17.40 -7.49
C ILE A 274 8.90 17.89 -6.15
N MET A 275 9.73 18.58 -5.36
CA MET A 275 9.27 19.10 -4.06
C MET A 275 8.20 20.19 -4.18
N ALA A 276 8.17 20.94 -5.28
CA ALA A 276 7.11 21.91 -5.55
C ALA A 276 5.78 21.24 -5.97
N HIS A 277 5.86 19.99 -6.46
CA HIS A 277 4.69 19.19 -6.82
C HIS A 277 4.04 18.54 -5.61
N GLU A 278 4.83 18.07 -4.62
CA GLU A 278 4.35 17.43 -3.39
C GLU A 278 3.67 18.41 -2.41
#